data_bd3a4322022fcb7c514a2beb53b5154a
#
_entry.id   bd3a4322022fcb7c514a2beb53b5154a
#
_cell.length_a   1.000
_cell.length_b   1.000
_cell.length_c   1.000
_cell.angle_alpha   90.00
_cell.angle_beta   90.00
_cell.angle_gamma   90.00
#
_symmetry.space_group_name_H-M   'P 1'
#
loop_
_entity.id
_entity.type
_entity.pdbx_description
1 polymer ?
#
loop_
_entity_poly.entity_id
_entity_poly.type
_entity_poly.pdbx_seq_one_letter_code
_entity_poly.pdbx_strand_id
1 'polypeptide(L)'
;KKKKQVHINCGIYKGLIKYKKNKYFTNVFVKECHILNSDLEMTSNDEYNDYLKYFYKYDINSSSNIEIFVLYITSKLYELGISPNFQLFYGFNIVNMKKASTEIINNKELNYFNNLKKYNKFKIYKKKKNYYLERNNIPCVLLYSELLEDSLYNYIIDTSNIIEYEWSCYIFQIIAALSICQKYFNLYHNDLHLSNIMYKYTKEKYLYYEYNNKIYRVKTYNKIIKIIDWGRAIYKFNNYEGKNSVYNSDGIAFGQYIYNRINNKGKKEINYNPSNDLVILGSNLINVNLFPKKGKLFKLVKNWLKYKNLNICNIQKDSFSIYKTGAKFCENAIPEKQIENIVFNKLRVDSKLIKNKKIYKI
;
A
#
# COMPACT_ATOMS: atom_id res chain seq x y z
N LYS A 1 16.86 -19.53 14.11
CA LYS A 1 16.42 -18.14 13.85
C LYS A 1 14.91 -18.09 14.12
N LYS A 2 14.46 -17.34 15.15
CA LYS A 2 13.05 -17.12 15.45
C LYS A 2 12.37 -16.53 14.22
N LYS A 3 11.36 -17.19 13.68
CA LYS A 3 10.47 -16.61 12.67
C LYS A 3 9.81 -15.38 13.31
N LYS A 4 10.09 -14.17 12.80
CA LYS A 4 9.36 -12.97 13.18
C LYS A 4 7.88 -13.25 12.89
N GLN A 5 7.03 -13.01 13.86
CA GLN A 5 5.58 -13.19 13.75
C GLN A 5 5.10 -12.12 12.78
N VAL A 6 4.80 -12.53 11.57
CA VAL A 6 4.09 -11.71 10.58
C VAL A 6 2.64 -11.59 11.08
N HIS A 7 1.98 -10.48 10.81
CA HIS A 7 0.60 -10.18 11.25
C HIS A 7 -0.31 -11.40 11.27
N ILE A 8 -1.29 -11.41 12.18
CA ILE A 8 -2.16 -12.55 12.54
C ILE A 8 -2.79 -13.27 11.31
N ASN A 9 -2.89 -12.56 10.16
CA ASN A 9 -3.54 -13.03 8.94
C ASN A 9 -2.55 -13.23 7.76
N CYS A 10 -1.29 -13.53 8.03
CA CYS A 10 -0.30 -13.74 6.98
C CYS A 10 0.58 -14.95 7.30
N GLY A 11 1.01 -15.65 6.26
CA GLY A 11 1.90 -16.80 6.38
C GLY A 11 2.95 -16.86 5.28
N ILE A 12 4.06 -17.58 5.55
CA ILE A 12 5.11 -17.86 4.58
C ILE A 12 5.09 -19.37 4.32
N TYR A 13 4.87 -19.73 3.07
CA TYR A 13 4.77 -21.11 2.63
C TYR A 13 5.79 -21.41 1.54
N LYS A 14 6.23 -22.67 1.44
CA LYS A 14 6.93 -23.14 0.25
C LYS A 14 5.89 -23.46 -0.82
N GLY A 15 5.98 -22.74 -1.94
CA GLY A 15 5.08 -22.91 -3.08
C GLY A 15 5.79 -23.46 -4.32
N LEU A 16 5.07 -24.23 -5.11
CA LEU A 16 5.50 -24.63 -6.45
C LEU A 16 4.84 -23.69 -7.46
N ILE A 17 5.63 -22.81 -8.04
CA ILE A 17 5.17 -21.92 -9.10
C ILE A 17 5.42 -22.57 -10.45
N LYS A 18 4.37 -22.67 -11.25
CA LYS A 18 4.46 -23.06 -12.66
C LYS A 18 4.45 -21.79 -13.51
N TYR A 19 5.56 -21.55 -14.20
CA TYR A 19 5.65 -20.45 -15.16
C TYR A 19 6.06 -20.98 -16.51
N LYS A 20 5.19 -20.87 -17.50
CA LYS A 20 5.33 -21.51 -18.81
C LYS A 20 5.51 -23.04 -18.64
N LYS A 21 6.58 -23.63 -19.19
CA LYS A 21 6.91 -25.06 -19.07
C LYS A 21 7.75 -25.39 -17.81
N ASN A 22 8.20 -24.38 -17.06
CA ASN A 22 9.10 -24.56 -15.94
C ASN A 22 8.35 -24.58 -14.60
N LYS A 23 8.90 -25.33 -13.65
CA LYS A 23 8.41 -25.44 -12.27
C LYS A 23 9.50 -24.92 -11.34
N TYR A 24 9.15 -23.97 -10.46
CA TYR A 24 10.08 -23.40 -9.49
C TYR A 24 9.54 -23.56 -8.09
N PHE A 25 10.37 -24.04 -7.17
CA PHE A 25 10.07 -23.97 -5.75
C PHE A 25 10.56 -22.64 -5.21
N THR A 26 9.68 -21.90 -4.57
CA THR A 26 10.01 -20.62 -3.92
C THR A 26 9.24 -20.46 -2.62
N ASN A 27 9.70 -19.55 -1.78
CA ASN A 27 8.91 -19.09 -0.65
C ASN A 27 7.85 -18.13 -1.16
N VAL A 28 6.60 -18.37 -0.76
CA VAL A 28 5.44 -17.58 -1.14
C VAL A 28 4.93 -16.88 0.11
N PHE A 29 4.71 -15.59 0.03
CA PHE A 29 3.97 -14.85 1.03
C PHE A 29 2.48 -15.03 0.76
N VAL A 30 1.73 -15.41 1.77
CA VAL A 30 0.28 -15.59 1.69
C VAL A 30 -0.38 -14.61 2.66
N LYS A 31 -1.17 -13.69 2.10
CA LYS A 31 -2.00 -12.75 2.86
C LYS A 31 -3.44 -13.25 2.86
N GLU A 32 -4.03 -13.30 4.03
CA GLU A 32 -5.45 -13.60 4.21
C GLU A 32 -6.23 -12.28 4.21
N CYS A 33 -7.06 -12.07 3.20
CA CYS A 33 -7.92 -10.90 3.09
C CYS A 33 -9.37 -11.31 3.32
N HIS A 34 -9.98 -10.85 4.41
CA HIS A 34 -11.38 -11.09 4.68
C HIS A 34 -12.24 -10.32 3.66
N ILE A 35 -13.23 -10.99 3.07
CA ILE A 35 -14.09 -10.40 2.04
C ILE A 35 -15.15 -9.49 2.65
N LEU A 36 -15.54 -9.76 3.89
CA LEU A 36 -16.60 -9.03 4.59
C LEU A 36 -16.06 -8.10 5.65
N ASN A 37 -16.68 -6.94 5.80
CA ASN A 37 -16.50 -6.10 6.95
C ASN A 37 -17.03 -6.81 8.21
N SER A 38 -16.34 -6.68 9.35
CA SER A 38 -16.71 -7.31 10.62
C SER A 38 -18.14 -6.98 11.07
N ASP A 39 -18.62 -5.77 10.79
CA ASP A 39 -19.94 -5.31 11.22
C ASP A 39 -21.07 -5.97 10.43
N LEU A 40 -20.85 -6.25 9.14
CA LEU A 40 -21.82 -6.89 8.25
C LEU A 40 -21.95 -8.39 8.51
N GLU A 41 -20.91 -9.03 9.05
CA GLU A 41 -20.92 -10.44 9.42
C GLU A 41 -21.76 -10.73 10.67
N MET A 42 -22.19 -9.70 11.38
CA MET A 42 -22.84 -9.80 12.68
C MET A 42 -24.36 -9.63 12.67
N THR A 43 -24.96 -9.47 11.50
CA THR A 43 -26.43 -9.41 11.41
C THR A 43 -27.03 -10.79 11.63
N SER A 44 -28.13 -10.85 12.38
CA SER A 44 -28.76 -12.09 12.85
C SER A 44 -29.56 -12.85 11.78
N ASN A 45 -29.74 -12.28 10.60
CA ASN A 45 -30.51 -12.90 9.50
C ASN A 45 -29.56 -13.64 8.56
N ASP A 46 -29.62 -14.98 8.58
CA ASP A 46 -28.74 -15.83 7.76
C ASP A 46 -28.94 -15.60 6.24
N GLU A 47 -30.16 -15.37 5.77
CA GLU A 47 -30.43 -15.10 4.35
C GLU A 47 -29.83 -13.76 3.91
N TYR A 48 -29.95 -12.74 4.73
CA TYR A 48 -29.33 -11.43 4.46
C TYR A 48 -27.79 -11.53 4.49
N ASN A 49 -27.23 -12.30 5.40
CA ASN A 49 -25.79 -12.56 5.45
C ASN A 49 -25.28 -13.29 4.21
N ASP A 50 -26.03 -14.26 3.68
CA ASP A 50 -25.64 -14.97 2.47
C ASP A 50 -25.71 -14.07 1.23
N TYR A 51 -26.70 -13.18 1.16
CA TYR A 51 -26.78 -12.16 0.14
C TYR A 51 -25.59 -11.18 0.21
N LEU A 52 -25.26 -10.68 1.38
CA LEU A 52 -24.10 -9.80 1.58
C LEU A 52 -22.78 -10.50 1.24
N LYS A 53 -22.59 -11.77 1.66
CA LYS A 53 -21.42 -12.58 1.28
C LYS A 53 -21.29 -12.69 -0.23
N TYR A 54 -22.41 -12.92 -0.93
CA TYR A 54 -22.43 -12.96 -2.39
C TYR A 54 -22.06 -11.61 -2.98
N PHE A 55 -22.69 -10.52 -2.52
CA PHE A 55 -22.46 -9.16 -3.00
C PHE A 55 -21.00 -8.73 -2.83
N TYR A 56 -20.44 -8.84 -1.63
CA TYR A 56 -19.06 -8.43 -1.38
C TYR A 56 -18.03 -9.32 -2.08
N LYS A 57 -18.31 -10.59 -2.25
CA LYS A 57 -17.43 -11.50 -3.01
C LYS A 57 -17.27 -11.08 -4.46
N TYR A 58 -18.32 -10.55 -5.07
CA TYR A 58 -18.35 -10.15 -6.47
C TYR A 58 -18.26 -8.62 -6.66
N ASP A 59 -18.26 -7.83 -5.60
CA ASP A 59 -18.06 -6.39 -5.70
C ASP A 59 -16.63 -6.06 -6.07
N ILE A 60 -16.46 -5.55 -7.30
CA ILE A 60 -15.16 -5.14 -7.83
C ILE A 60 -14.50 -4.00 -7.00
N ASN A 61 -15.27 -3.27 -6.21
CA ASN A 61 -14.81 -2.18 -5.35
C ASN A 61 -14.50 -2.64 -3.92
N SER A 62 -14.70 -3.92 -3.58
CA SER A 62 -14.25 -4.40 -2.27
C SER A 62 -12.73 -4.27 -2.15
N SER A 63 -12.25 -3.93 -0.96
CA SER A 63 -10.81 -3.75 -0.67
C SER A 63 -9.98 -4.94 -1.14
N SER A 64 -10.47 -6.16 -0.91
CA SER A 64 -9.78 -7.41 -1.31
C SER A 64 -9.69 -7.55 -2.83
N ASN A 65 -10.77 -7.24 -3.57
CA ASN A 65 -10.77 -7.32 -5.02
C ASN A 65 -9.89 -6.23 -5.65
N ILE A 66 -9.92 -5.02 -5.09
CA ILE A 66 -9.01 -3.93 -5.47
C ILE A 66 -7.55 -4.37 -5.25
N GLU A 67 -7.23 -4.94 -4.09
CA GLU A 67 -5.87 -5.39 -3.78
C GLU A 67 -5.37 -6.47 -4.75
N ILE A 68 -6.20 -7.48 -5.05
CA ILE A 68 -5.89 -8.53 -6.02
C ILE A 68 -5.61 -7.92 -7.39
N PHE A 69 -6.53 -7.09 -7.88
CA PHE A 69 -6.42 -6.52 -9.21
C PHE A 69 -5.21 -5.60 -9.34
N VAL A 70 -5.00 -4.71 -8.37
CA VAL A 70 -3.86 -3.77 -8.40
C VAL A 70 -2.53 -4.50 -8.26
N LEU A 71 -2.45 -5.51 -7.38
CA LEU A 71 -1.23 -6.33 -7.29
C LEU A 71 -0.96 -7.07 -8.61
N TYR A 72 -1.99 -7.57 -9.28
CA TYR A 72 -1.86 -8.21 -10.60
C TYR A 72 -1.32 -7.23 -11.65
N ILE A 73 -1.93 -6.06 -11.82
CA ILE A 73 -1.50 -5.10 -12.86
C ILE A 73 -0.12 -4.51 -12.58
N THR A 74 0.23 -4.25 -11.32
CA THR A 74 1.56 -3.77 -10.94
C THR A 74 2.62 -4.86 -11.09
N SER A 75 2.29 -6.13 -10.82
CA SER A 75 3.15 -7.27 -11.13
C SER A 75 3.44 -7.36 -12.64
N LYS A 76 2.47 -7.05 -13.51
CA LYS A 76 2.70 -7.00 -14.96
C LYS A 76 3.69 -5.92 -15.36
N LEU A 77 3.71 -4.77 -14.70
CA LEU A 77 4.75 -3.75 -14.92
C LEU A 77 6.15 -4.29 -14.61
N TYR A 78 6.28 -5.11 -13.57
CA TYR A 78 7.54 -5.78 -13.25
C TYR A 78 7.90 -6.84 -14.30
N GLU A 79 6.97 -7.74 -14.64
CA GLU A 79 7.17 -8.83 -15.60
C GLU A 79 7.54 -8.32 -17.01
N LEU A 80 6.93 -7.22 -17.45
CA LEU A 80 7.21 -6.54 -18.70
C LEU A 80 8.50 -5.69 -18.66
N GLY A 81 9.12 -5.59 -17.50
CA GLY A 81 10.35 -4.85 -17.32
C GLY A 81 10.19 -3.33 -17.36
N ILE A 82 8.98 -2.84 -17.13
CA ILE A 82 8.66 -1.40 -17.08
C ILE A 82 9.15 -0.80 -15.76
N SER A 83 8.98 -1.51 -14.63
CA SER A 83 9.47 -1.06 -13.32
C SER A 83 9.92 -2.23 -12.45
N PRO A 84 11.04 -2.10 -11.71
CA PRO A 84 11.48 -3.13 -10.78
C PRO A 84 10.80 -3.03 -9.41
N ASN A 85 10.00 -1.99 -9.17
CA ASN A 85 9.59 -1.55 -7.84
C ASN A 85 8.25 -2.13 -7.38
N PHE A 86 7.77 -3.19 -8.02
CA PHE A 86 6.52 -3.87 -7.67
C PHE A 86 6.75 -5.32 -7.25
N GLN A 87 5.90 -5.81 -6.38
CA GLN A 87 5.88 -7.19 -5.91
C GLN A 87 5.29 -8.10 -6.99
N LEU A 88 5.82 -9.33 -7.14
CA LEU A 88 5.23 -10.32 -8.03
C LEU A 88 3.95 -10.91 -7.45
N PHE A 89 2.94 -11.00 -8.28
CA PHE A 89 1.68 -11.69 -8.02
C PHE A 89 1.76 -13.13 -8.54
N TYR A 90 1.44 -14.11 -7.70
CA TYR A 90 1.46 -15.52 -8.08
C TYR A 90 0.06 -16.12 -8.25
N GLY A 91 -0.97 -15.46 -7.72
CA GLY A 91 -2.34 -15.91 -7.81
C GLY A 91 -3.15 -15.61 -6.55
N PHE A 92 -4.37 -16.09 -6.55
CA PHE A 92 -5.24 -16.04 -5.37
C PHE A 92 -6.23 -17.21 -5.37
N ASN A 93 -6.76 -17.52 -4.19
CA ASN A 93 -7.90 -18.43 -4.04
C ASN A 93 -8.94 -17.80 -3.11
N ILE A 94 -10.20 -18.04 -3.40
CA ILE A 94 -11.29 -17.74 -2.49
C ILE A 94 -11.64 -19.01 -1.73
N VAL A 95 -11.57 -18.94 -0.41
CA VAL A 95 -11.79 -20.07 0.50
C VAL A 95 -12.76 -19.69 1.61
N ASN A 96 -13.46 -20.66 2.16
CA ASN A 96 -14.19 -20.50 3.41
C ASN A 96 -13.29 -20.95 4.56
N MET A 97 -12.85 -20.01 5.37
CA MET A 97 -12.07 -20.30 6.56
C MET A 97 -12.99 -20.89 7.63
N LYS A 98 -12.65 -22.09 8.11
CA LYS A 98 -13.43 -22.72 9.20
C LYS A 98 -13.47 -21.89 10.47
N LYS A 99 -12.36 -21.21 10.77
CA LYS A 99 -12.20 -20.31 11.91
C LYS A 99 -11.29 -19.16 11.58
N ALA A 100 -11.70 -17.94 11.93
CA ALA A 100 -10.85 -16.78 11.94
C ALA A 100 -10.93 -16.08 13.29
N SER A 101 -9.81 -15.57 13.78
CA SER A 101 -9.73 -14.83 15.03
C SER A 101 -9.15 -13.44 14.79
N THR A 102 -9.87 -12.43 15.23
CA THR A 102 -9.42 -11.03 15.16
C THR A 102 -9.24 -10.49 16.58
N GLU A 103 -8.14 -9.79 16.82
CA GLU A 103 -7.90 -9.17 18.12
C GLU A 103 -8.83 -7.96 18.31
N ILE A 104 -9.45 -7.87 19.47
CA ILE A 104 -10.27 -6.73 19.90
C ILE A 104 -9.33 -5.70 20.52
N ILE A 105 -9.17 -4.55 19.86
CA ILE A 105 -8.10 -3.58 20.16
C ILE A 105 -8.41 -2.75 21.41
N ASN A 106 -9.69 -2.50 21.72
CA ASN A 106 -10.07 -1.60 22.81
C ASN A 106 -11.39 -2.01 23.52
N ASN A 107 -11.62 -1.41 24.68
CA ASN A 107 -12.81 -1.71 25.49
C ASN A 107 -14.12 -1.29 24.81
N LYS A 108 -14.11 -0.30 23.93
CA LYS A 108 -15.31 0.14 23.20
C LYS A 108 -15.76 -0.94 22.22
N GLU A 109 -14.83 -1.51 21.47
CA GLU A 109 -15.10 -2.67 20.60
C GLU A 109 -15.53 -3.89 21.40
N LEU A 110 -14.88 -4.18 22.53
CA LEU A 110 -15.25 -5.29 23.39
C LEU A 110 -16.69 -5.17 23.90
N ASN A 111 -17.09 -3.99 24.34
CA ASN A 111 -18.46 -3.73 24.80
C ASN A 111 -19.47 -3.85 23.67
N TYR A 112 -19.13 -3.34 22.48
CA TYR A 112 -19.95 -3.48 21.28
C TYR A 112 -20.19 -4.94 20.94
N PHE A 113 -19.15 -5.75 20.85
CA PHE A 113 -19.27 -7.18 20.56
C PHE A 113 -19.98 -7.98 21.67
N ASN A 114 -19.79 -7.64 22.94
CA ASN A 114 -20.53 -8.26 24.04
C ASN A 114 -22.04 -8.00 23.94
N ASN A 115 -22.45 -6.81 23.53
CA ASN A 115 -23.87 -6.47 23.33
C ASN A 115 -24.49 -7.24 22.15
N LEU A 116 -23.69 -7.52 21.11
CA LEU A 116 -24.11 -8.27 19.93
C LEU A 116 -24.09 -9.81 20.12
N LYS A 117 -23.39 -10.31 21.13
CA LYS A 117 -23.13 -11.76 21.32
C LYS A 117 -24.38 -12.62 21.33
N LYS A 118 -25.53 -12.11 21.79
CA LYS A 118 -26.79 -12.83 21.81
C LYS A 118 -27.45 -13.04 20.44
N TYR A 119 -27.00 -12.28 19.42
CA TYR A 119 -27.59 -12.28 18.08
C TYR A 119 -26.70 -12.95 17.03
N ASN A 120 -25.45 -13.36 17.35
CA ASN A 120 -24.45 -13.69 16.36
C ASN A 120 -23.68 -14.98 16.62
N LYS A 121 -23.28 -15.66 15.56
CA LYS A 121 -22.50 -16.93 15.58
C LYS A 121 -20.99 -16.69 15.77
N PHE A 122 -20.62 -15.88 16.74
CA PHE A 122 -19.21 -15.65 17.09
C PHE A 122 -18.94 -15.91 18.57
N LYS A 123 -17.69 -16.12 18.91
CA LYS A 123 -17.23 -16.30 20.29
C LYS A 123 -16.21 -15.21 20.63
N ILE A 124 -16.34 -14.65 21.82
CA ILE A 124 -15.30 -13.78 22.39
C ILE A 124 -14.53 -14.63 23.39
N TYR A 125 -13.22 -14.67 23.26
CA TYR A 125 -12.36 -15.37 24.21
C TYR A 125 -11.15 -14.49 24.59
N LYS A 126 -10.61 -14.75 25.79
CA LYS A 126 -9.40 -14.06 26.28
C LYS A 126 -8.19 -14.97 26.11
N LYS A 127 -7.12 -14.42 25.53
CA LYS A 127 -5.82 -15.10 25.44
C LYS A 127 -4.74 -14.17 25.95
N LYS A 128 -4.11 -14.57 27.09
CA LYS A 128 -3.23 -13.68 27.85
C LYS A 128 -3.97 -12.42 28.31
N LYS A 129 -3.49 -11.22 27.93
CA LYS A 129 -4.12 -9.94 28.28
C LYS A 129 -5.13 -9.44 27.25
N ASN A 130 -5.21 -10.06 26.04
CA ASN A 130 -5.98 -9.56 24.91
C ASN A 130 -7.25 -10.36 24.70
N TYR A 131 -8.30 -9.72 24.21
CA TYR A 131 -9.55 -10.32 23.80
C TYR A 131 -9.55 -10.56 22.30
N TYR A 132 -10.20 -11.65 21.87
CA TYR A 132 -10.30 -12.07 20.48
C TYR A 132 -11.74 -12.40 20.14
N LEU A 133 -12.15 -11.98 18.94
CA LEU A 133 -13.39 -12.38 18.29
C LEU A 133 -13.10 -13.57 17.40
N GLU A 134 -13.69 -14.72 17.68
CA GLU A 134 -13.61 -15.93 16.84
C GLU A 134 -14.90 -16.07 16.02
N ARG A 135 -14.75 -16.26 14.73
CA ARG A 135 -15.84 -16.44 13.76
C ARG A 135 -15.60 -17.71 12.95
N ASN A 136 -16.69 -18.33 12.48
CA ASN A 136 -16.65 -19.56 11.70
C ASN A 136 -17.14 -19.31 10.26
N ASN A 137 -16.66 -20.12 9.31
CA ASN A 137 -17.09 -20.13 7.91
C ASN A 137 -17.02 -18.75 7.20
N ILE A 138 -15.88 -18.07 7.34
CA ILE A 138 -15.68 -16.73 6.79
C ILE A 138 -15.12 -16.84 5.37
N PRO A 139 -15.76 -16.23 4.36
CA PRO A 139 -15.17 -16.14 3.04
C PRO A 139 -13.92 -15.25 3.10
N CYS A 140 -12.83 -15.78 2.58
CA CYS A 140 -11.51 -15.15 2.63
C CYS A 140 -10.80 -15.30 1.29
N VAL A 141 -10.07 -14.29 0.88
CA VAL A 141 -9.09 -14.38 -0.20
C VAL A 141 -7.74 -14.76 0.39
N LEU A 142 -7.15 -15.83 -0.13
CA LEU A 142 -5.73 -16.12 0.05
C LEU A 142 -4.97 -15.54 -1.12
N LEU A 143 -4.20 -14.49 -0.88
CA LEU A 143 -3.43 -13.78 -1.89
C LEU A 143 -1.98 -14.25 -1.86
N TYR A 144 -1.50 -14.79 -2.98
CA TYR A 144 -0.14 -15.36 -3.11
C TYR A 144 0.77 -14.37 -3.83
N SER A 145 1.87 -14.03 -3.21
CA SER A 145 2.82 -13.07 -3.77
C SER A 145 4.28 -13.39 -3.43
N GLU A 146 5.17 -12.64 -4.04
CA GLU A 146 6.61 -12.70 -3.77
C GLU A 146 6.90 -12.44 -2.30
N LEU A 147 7.71 -13.29 -1.68
CA LEU A 147 8.25 -13.01 -0.36
C LEU A 147 9.31 -11.93 -0.47
N LEU A 148 9.09 -10.83 0.22
CA LEU A 148 10.04 -9.72 0.38
C LEU A 148 10.79 -9.85 1.71
N GLU A 149 11.88 -9.11 1.86
CA GLU A 149 12.77 -9.24 3.03
C GLU A 149 12.17 -8.60 4.29
N ASP A 150 11.96 -7.29 4.27
CA ASP A 150 11.39 -6.56 5.39
C ASP A 150 10.83 -5.20 4.91
N SER A 151 10.12 -4.51 5.78
CA SER A 151 9.65 -3.15 5.54
C SER A 151 10.79 -2.14 5.69
N LEU A 152 10.64 -1.01 5.00
CA LEU A 152 11.55 0.12 5.17
C LEU A 152 11.47 0.67 6.61
N TYR A 153 10.31 0.57 7.24
CA TYR A 153 10.11 0.93 8.64
C TYR A 153 11.02 0.11 9.58
N ASN A 154 10.99 -1.22 9.47
CA ASN A 154 11.83 -2.10 10.29
C ASN A 154 13.32 -1.91 9.98
N TYR A 155 13.68 -1.76 8.69
CA TYR A 155 15.06 -1.47 8.32
C TYR A 155 15.60 -0.21 9.00
N ILE A 156 14.80 0.85 9.07
CA ILE A 156 15.16 2.10 9.73
C ILE A 156 15.39 1.90 11.24
N ILE A 157 14.55 1.09 11.90
CA ILE A 157 14.68 0.81 13.34
C ILE A 157 15.94 -0.01 13.63
N ASP A 158 16.23 -0.99 12.78
CA ASP A 158 17.34 -1.92 12.97
C ASP A 158 18.71 -1.35 12.50
N THR A 159 18.72 -0.18 11.85
CA THR A 159 19.93 0.45 11.29
C THR A 159 20.36 1.64 12.14
N SER A 160 21.67 1.79 12.36
CA SER A 160 22.23 2.90 13.14
C SER A 160 22.39 4.19 12.35
N ASN A 161 22.53 4.12 11.03
CA ASN A 161 22.75 5.29 10.16
C ASN A 161 22.29 5.03 8.73
N ILE A 162 21.64 6.02 8.13
CA ILE A 162 21.31 6.07 6.71
C ILE A 162 21.71 7.47 6.19
N ILE A 163 22.68 7.51 5.27
CA ILE A 163 23.15 8.79 4.73
C ILE A 163 22.13 9.44 3.80
N GLU A 164 22.16 10.77 3.66
CA GLU A 164 21.22 11.53 2.83
C GLU A 164 21.18 11.05 1.36
N TYR A 165 22.33 10.59 0.83
CA TYR A 165 22.39 10.06 -0.53
C TYR A 165 21.62 8.74 -0.66
N GLU A 166 21.70 7.86 0.31
CA GLU A 166 20.95 6.59 0.36
C GLU A 166 19.44 6.86 0.44
N TRP A 167 19.01 7.77 1.33
CA TRP A 167 17.63 8.24 1.37
C TRP A 167 17.16 8.78 0.02
N SER A 168 17.99 9.58 -0.66
CA SER A 168 17.65 10.11 -1.98
C SER A 168 17.45 9.00 -3.02
N CYS A 169 18.23 7.91 -2.93
CA CYS A 169 18.08 6.77 -3.83
C CYS A 169 16.80 5.97 -3.56
N TYR A 170 16.43 5.76 -2.29
CA TYR A 170 15.18 5.07 -1.94
C TYR A 170 13.96 5.90 -2.33
N ILE A 171 13.97 7.19 -2.01
CA ILE A 171 12.87 8.10 -2.34
C ILE A 171 12.71 8.23 -3.85
N PHE A 172 13.82 8.26 -4.62
CA PHE A 172 13.73 8.29 -6.08
C PHE A 172 13.07 7.03 -6.64
N GLN A 173 13.38 5.83 -6.12
CA GLN A 173 12.73 4.59 -6.53
C GLN A 173 11.21 4.63 -6.25
N ILE A 174 10.80 5.18 -5.10
CA ILE A 174 9.38 5.32 -4.75
C ILE A 174 8.68 6.30 -5.69
N ILE A 175 9.27 7.46 -5.92
CA ILE A 175 8.73 8.47 -6.85
C ILE A 175 8.57 7.89 -8.26
N ALA A 176 9.58 7.18 -8.77
CA ALA A 176 9.53 6.53 -10.08
C ALA A 176 8.39 5.51 -10.16
N ALA A 177 8.23 4.66 -9.14
CA ALA A 177 7.15 3.68 -9.08
C ALA A 177 5.77 4.34 -9.08
N LEU A 178 5.55 5.35 -8.25
CA LEU A 178 4.28 6.09 -8.19
C LEU A 178 3.97 6.81 -9.49
N SER A 179 4.97 7.44 -10.13
CA SER A 179 4.81 8.11 -11.43
C SER A 179 4.35 7.12 -12.49
N ILE A 180 4.94 5.93 -12.53
CA ILE A 180 4.54 4.85 -13.44
C ILE A 180 3.10 4.40 -13.15
N CYS A 181 2.71 4.21 -11.88
CA CYS A 181 1.34 3.85 -11.50
C CYS A 181 0.33 4.90 -11.98
N GLN A 182 0.60 6.17 -11.73
CA GLN A 182 -0.28 7.27 -12.14
C GLN A 182 -0.37 7.38 -13.67
N LYS A 183 0.75 7.24 -14.38
CA LYS A 183 0.82 7.33 -15.83
C LYS A 183 0.03 6.21 -16.54
N TYR A 184 0.21 4.95 -16.10
CA TYR A 184 -0.38 3.80 -16.80
C TYR A 184 -1.82 3.50 -16.37
N PHE A 185 -2.15 3.75 -15.11
CA PHE A 185 -3.43 3.29 -14.54
C PHE A 185 -4.19 4.37 -13.78
N ASN A 186 -3.69 5.61 -13.75
CA ASN A 186 -4.23 6.66 -12.87
C ASN A 186 -4.47 6.09 -11.46
N LEU A 187 -3.45 5.37 -10.97
CA LEU A 187 -3.48 4.57 -9.76
C LEU A 187 -2.85 5.33 -8.60
N TYR A 188 -3.58 5.40 -7.49
CA TYR A 188 -3.19 6.01 -6.23
C TYR A 188 -3.25 4.98 -5.12
N HIS A 189 -2.20 4.92 -4.30
CA HIS A 189 -2.08 3.95 -3.21
C HIS A 189 -2.95 4.31 -2.01
N ASN A 190 -2.95 5.57 -1.62
CA ASN A 190 -3.74 6.19 -0.55
C ASN A 190 -3.43 5.72 0.89
N ASP A 191 -2.45 4.85 1.08
CA ASP A 191 -1.98 4.39 2.39
C ASP A 191 -0.46 4.17 2.40
N LEU A 192 0.30 5.05 1.74
CA LEU A 192 1.73 4.86 1.53
C LEU A 192 2.56 5.28 2.75
N HIS A 193 2.46 4.53 3.83
CA HIS A 193 3.33 4.67 4.98
C HIS A 193 4.56 3.74 4.89
N LEU A 194 5.57 3.96 5.74
CA LEU A 194 6.86 3.24 5.66
C LEU A 194 6.74 1.72 5.81
N SER A 195 5.69 1.21 6.48
CA SER A 195 5.48 -0.24 6.59
C SER A 195 4.93 -0.86 5.31
N ASN A 196 4.32 -0.06 4.40
CA ASN A 196 3.84 -0.49 3.09
C ASN A 196 4.90 -0.32 1.98
N ILE A 197 6.11 0.04 2.38
CA ILE A 197 7.29 0.07 1.54
C ILE A 197 8.23 -1.00 2.04
N MET A 198 8.43 -2.04 1.23
CA MET A 198 9.35 -3.13 1.53
C MET A 198 10.55 -3.10 0.60
N TYR A 199 11.48 -4.01 0.81
CA TYR A 199 12.60 -4.18 -0.10
C TYR A 199 12.88 -5.66 -0.37
N LYS A 200 13.56 -5.90 -1.48
CA LYS A 200 14.17 -7.17 -1.84
C LYS A 200 15.67 -6.99 -2.04
N TYR A 201 16.47 -7.91 -1.53
CA TYR A 201 17.91 -7.88 -1.79
C TYR A 201 18.22 -8.11 -3.26
N THR A 202 19.25 -7.40 -3.74
CA THR A 202 19.73 -7.47 -5.11
C THR A 202 21.26 -7.45 -5.18
N LYS A 203 21.80 -8.09 -6.22
CA LYS A 203 23.22 -7.96 -6.60
C LYS A 203 23.46 -6.77 -7.54
N GLU A 204 22.40 -6.22 -8.13
CA GLU A 204 22.50 -5.05 -8.99
C GLU A 204 22.96 -3.83 -8.17
N LYS A 205 24.11 -3.27 -8.54
CA LYS A 205 24.68 -2.11 -7.85
C LYS A 205 23.89 -0.82 -8.12
N TYR A 206 23.31 -0.71 -9.30
CA TYR A 206 22.55 0.44 -9.76
C TYR A 206 21.32 0.04 -10.54
N LEU A 207 20.24 0.83 -10.41
CA LEU A 207 19.11 0.87 -11.32
C LEU A 207 19.19 2.13 -12.17
N TYR A 208 18.74 2.04 -13.42
CA TYR A 208 18.77 3.16 -14.35
C TYR A 208 17.34 3.51 -14.77
N TYR A 209 16.97 4.77 -14.56
CA TYR A 209 15.66 5.29 -14.94
C TYR A 209 15.81 6.38 -15.97
N GLU A 210 14.90 6.43 -16.93
CA GLU A 210 14.84 7.49 -17.95
C GLU A 210 13.57 8.31 -17.77
N TYR A 211 13.73 9.62 -17.71
CA TYR A 211 12.63 10.58 -17.71
C TYR A 211 13.04 11.85 -18.49
N ASN A 212 12.21 12.27 -19.46
CA ASN A 212 12.49 13.45 -20.31
C ASN A 212 13.91 13.44 -20.91
N ASN A 213 14.32 12.31 -21.52
CA ASN A 213 15.66 12.11 -22.11
C ASN A 213 16.83 12.28 -21.12
N LYS A 214 16.56 12.28 -19.82
CA LYS A 214 17.58 12.31 -18.76
C LYS A 214 17.66 10.96 -18.09
N ILE A 215 18.89 10.47 -17.90
CA ILE A 215 19.14 9.18 -17.24
C ILE A 215 19.54 9.42 -15.79
N TYR A 216 18.91 8.68 -14.89
CA TYR A 216 19.18 8.67 -13.47
C TYR A 216 19.76 7.32 -13.06
N ARG A 217 21.00 7.31 -12.56
CA ARG A 217 21.69 6.15 -12.02
C ARG A 217 21.49 6.10 -10.50
N VAL A 218 20.60 5.24 -10.07
CA VAL A 218 20.17 5.13 -8.66
C VAL A 218 20.89 3.97 -8.02
N LYS A 219 21.72 4.24 -7.00
CA LYS A 219 22.42 3.20 -6.24
C LYS A 219 21.42 2.41 -5.40
N THR A 220 21.50 1.08 -5.46
CA THR A 220 20.53 0.20 -4.78
C THR A 220 20.80 0.03 -3.29
N TYR A 221 22.04 0.17 -2.85
CA TYR A 221 22.48 -0.26 -1.51
C TYR A 221 22.04 -1.70 -1.20
N ASN A 222 22.13 -2.56 -2.25
CA ASN A 222 21.72 -3.96 -2.28
C ASN A 222 20.21 -4.17 -2.05
N LYS A 223 19.37 -3.14 -2.20
CA LYS A 223 17.92 -3.18 -1.98
C LYS A 223 17.17 -2.57 -3.17
N ILE A 224 16.23 -3.33 -3.71
CA ILE A 224 15.21 -2.79 -4.61
C ILE A 224 13.97 -2.52 -3.77
N ILE A 225 13.51 -1.29 -3.78
CA ILE A 225 12.30 -0.86 -3.07
C ILE A 225 11.07 -1.41 -3.78
N LYS A 226 10.11 -1.91 -3.00
CA LYS A 226 8.86 -2.50 -3.45
C LYS A 226 7.68 -1.85 -2.74
N ILE A 227 6.68 -1.42 -3.50
CA ILE A 227 5.42 -0.92 -2.94
C ILE A 227 4.46 -2.09 -2.79
N ILE A 228 3.80 -2.21 -1.63
CA ILE A 228 2.90 -3.30 -1.27
C ILE A 228 1.62 -2.77 -0.61
N ASP A 229 0.65 -3.66 -0.40
CA ASP A 229 -0.60 -3.39 0.33
C ASP A 229 -1.51 -2.37 -0.35
N TRP A 230 -2.12 -2.81 -1.44
CA TRP A 230 -3.00 -2.00 -2.28
C TRP A 230 -4.46 -1.96 -1.81
N GLY A 231 -4.75 -2.41 -0.59
CA GLY A 231 -6.11 -2.51 -0.05
C GLY A 231 -6.89 -1.20 0.01
N ARG A 232 -6.22 -0.03 -0.03
CA ARG A 232 -6.84 1.30 -0.12
C ARG A 232 -6.68 1.97 -1.48
N ALA A 233 -6.14 1.26 -2.46
CA ALA A 233 -5.87 1.85 -3.77
C ALA A 233 -7.15 2.24 -4.51
N ILE A 234 -6.98 3.23 -5.39
CA ILE A 234 -7.99 3.68 -6.34
C ILE A 234 -7.32 3.77 -7.71
N TYR A 235 -8.03 3.38 -8.75
CA TYR A 235 -7.49 3.44 -10.10
C TYR A 235 -8.56 3.79 -11.13
N LYS A 236 -8.09 4.32 -12.26
CA LYS A 236 -8.95 4.54 -13.44
C LYS A 236 -8.11 4.39 -14.70
N PHE A 237 -8.35 3.34 -15.47
CA PHE A 237 -7.74 3.19 -16.78
C PHE A 237 -8.73 2.57 -17.76
N ASN A 238 -8.73 3.06 -18.98
CA ASN A 238 -9.72 2.73 -19.99
C ASN A 238 -11.15 2.92 -19.44
N ASN A 239 -11.98 1.88 -19.51
CA ASN A 239 -13.36 1.86 -19.00
C ASN A 239 -13.45 1.28 -17.58
N TYR A 240 -12.33 0.93 -16.95
CA TYR A 240 -12.28 0.35 -15.63
C TYR A 240 -11.97 1.41 -14.57
N GLU A 241 -12.79 1.44 -13.52
CA GLU A 241 -12.61 2.33 -12.39
C GLU A 241 -12.80 1.56 -11.07
N GLY A 242 -11.78 1.54 -10.23
CA GLY A 242 -11.87 1.01 -8.88
C GLY A 242 -11.98 2.14 -7.86
N LYS A 243 -13.16 2.29 -7.25
CA LYS A 243 -13.46 3.38 -6.30
C LYS A 243 -13.12 3.02 -4.85
N ASN A 244 -13.01 1.75 -4.57
CA ASN A 244 -12.71 1.15 -3.27
C ASN A 244 -13.74 1.43 -2.17
N SER A 245 -14.38 0.38 -1.68
CA SER A 245 -15.44 0.47 -0.67
C SER A 245 -14.97 0.94 0.71
N VAL A 246 -13.65 0.91 0.98
CA VAL A 246 -13.11 1.43 2.24
C VAL A 246 -13.40 2.91 2.51
N TYR A 247 -13.78 3.65 1.46
CA TYR A 247 -14.15 5.08 1.56
C TYR A 247 -15.64 5.32 1.72
N ASN A 248 -16.47 4.29 1.65
CA ASN A 248 -17.91 4.38 1.93
C ASN A 248 -18.16 4.76 3.39
N SER A 249 -19.41 5.12 3.71
CA SER A 249 -19.79 5.58 5.06
C SER A 249 -19.54 4.56 6.18
N ASP A 250 -19.50 3.28 5.84
CA ASP A 250 -19.21 2.13 6.70
C ASP A 250 -17.77 1.61 6.58
N GLY A 251 -16.98 2.21 5.69
CA GLY A 251 -15.60 1.77 5.41
C GLY A 251 -14.57 2.31 6.39
N ILE A 252 -13.49 1.55 6.58
CA ILE A 252 -12.39 1.85 7.51
C ILE A 252 -11.64 3.16 7.22
N ALA A 253 -11.70 3.66 5.98
CA ALA A 253 -11.08 4.91 5.56
C ALA A 253 -12.11 6.02 5.30
N PHE A 254 -13.32 5.90 5.85
CA PHE A 254 -14.36 6.91 5.71
C PHE A 254 -13.86 8.31 6.12
N GLY A 255 -14.13 9.29 5.26
CA GLY A 255 -13.73 10.68 5.44
C GLY A 255 -12.30 11.02 4.99
N GLN A 256 -11.51 10.07 4.50
CA GLN A 256 -10.23 10.37 3.84
C GLN A 256 -10.48 11.18 2.56
N TYR A 257 -11.46 10.76 1.77
CA TYR A 257 -11.99 11.54 0.64
C TYR A 257 -13.39 12.06 0.99
N ILE A 258 -13.60 13.36 0.78
CA ILE A 258 -14.92 13.94 0.93
C ILE A 258 -15.67 13.72 -0.39
N TYR A 259 -16.72 12.89 -0.37
CA TYR A 259 -17.63 12.68 -1.49
C TYR A 259 -18.55 13.90 -1.71
N ASN A 260 -17.98 15.10 -1.89
CA ASN A 260 -18.76 16.35 -1.89
C ASN A 260 -19.04 16.90 -3.29
N ARG A 261 -18.65 16.22 -4.36
CA ARG A 261 -19.06 16.64 -5.71
C ARG A 261 -20.07 15.66 -6.25
N ILE A 262 -21.30 16.13 -6.36
CA ILE A 262 -22.30 15.51 -7.22
C ILE A 262 -21.98 16.01 -8.63
N ASN A 263 -21.65 15.11 -9.56
CA ASN A 263 -21.45 15.47 -10.95
C ASN A 263 -22.79 15.86 -11.61
N ASN A 264 -22.73 16.38 -12.83
CA ASN A 264 -23.92 16.81 -13.61
C ASN A 264 -24.95 15.68 -13.84
N LYS A 265 -24.62 14.42 -13.46
CA LYS A 265 -25.50 13.24 -13.52
C LYS A 265 -26.01 12.82 -12.13
N GLY A 266 -25.84 13.63 -11.10
CA GLY A 266 -26.27 13.31 -9.73
C GLY A 266 -25.43 12.25 -9.01
N LYS A 267 -24.29 11.81 -9.59
CA LYS A 267 -23.39 10.82 -8.96
C LYS A 267 -22.30 11.50 -8.14
N LYS A 268 -22.02 10.97 -6.95
CA LYS A 268 -20.89 11.39 -6.12
C LYS A 268 -19.58 10.95 -6.77
N GLU A 269 -18.69 11.89 -7.03
CA GLU A 269 -17.35 11.64 -7.55
C GLU A 269 -16.28 11.86 -6.49
N ILE A 270 -15.26 10.98 -6.50
CA ILE A 270 -14.07 11.15 -5.68
C ILE A 270 -13.12 12.08 -6.45
N ASN A 271 -12.72 13.17 -5.84
CA ASN A 271 -11.66 14.01 -6.38
C ASN A 271 -10.31 13.44 -5.91
N TYR A 272 -9.68 12.66 -6.77
CA TYR A 272 -8.39 12.04 -6.50
C TYR A 272 -7.28 13.09 -6.43
N ASN A 273 -6.43 13.01 -5.42
CA ASN A 273 -5.28 13.89 -5.30
C ASN A 273 -3.99 13.13 -5.61
N PRO A 274 -3.32 13.42 -6.75
CA PRO A 274 -2.08 12.75 -7.13
C PRO A 274 -0.92 12.99 -6.17
N SER A 275 -1.02 13.99 -5.29
CA SER A 275 -0.01 14.28 -4.27
C SER A 275 -0.14 13.43 -3.02
N ASN A 276 -1.30 12.78 -2.79
CA ASN A 276 -1.64 12.18 -1.49
C ASN A 276 -0.61 11.13 -1.03
N ASP A 277 -0.12 10.28 -1.93
CA ASP A 277 0.83 9.22 -1.58
C ASP A 277 2.15 9.76 -1.02
N LEU A 278 2.73 10.77 -1.67
CA LEU A 278 3.95 11.41 -1.18
C LEU A 278 3.71 12.29 0.05
N VAL A 279 2.50 12.80 0.26
CA VAL A 279 2.13 13.50 1.50
C VAL A 279 2.12 12.53 2.68
N ILE A 280 1.48 11.37 2.54
CA ILE A 280 1.46 10.33 3.58
C ILE A 280 2.90 9.87 3.88
N LEU A 281 3.67 9.54 2.84
CA LEU A 281 5.07 9.17 3.00
C LEU A 281 5.89 10.26 3.68
N GLY A 282 5.74 11.51 3.23
CA GLY A 282 6.46 12.67 3.77
C GLY A 282 6.19 12.88 5.25
N SER A 283 4.94 12.72 5.69
CA SER A 283 4.56 12.84 7.10
C SER A 283 5.22 11.77 7.97
N ASN A 284 5.40 10.57 7.44
CA ASN A 284 6.15 9.51 8.13
C ASN A 284 7.64 9.83 8.20
N LEU A 285 8.25 10.24 7.08
CA LEU A 285 9.68 10.50 6.97
C LEU A 285 10.17 11.60 7.92
N ILE A 286 9.43 12.71 8.04
CA ILE A 286 9.87 13.82 8.92
C ILE A 286 9.89 13.42 10.41
N ASN A 287 9.15 12.39 10.79
CA ASN A 287 9.11 11.87 12.16
C ASN A 287 10.16 10.78 12.43
N VAL A 288 10.86 10.30 11.41
CA VAL A 288 11.95 9.32 11.56
C VAL A 288 13.23 10.01 12.03
N ASN A 289 13.85 9.52 13.10
CA ASN A 289 15.09 10.10 13.63
C ASN A 289 16.25 10.05 12.65
N LEU A 290 16.40 8.97 11.88
CA LEU A 290 17.46 8.78 10.89
C LEU A 290 17.22 9.55 9.58
N PHE A 291 16.04 10.15 9.40
CA PHE A 291 15.79 11.00 8.24
C PHE A 291 16.47 12.36 8.43
N PRO A 292 17.14 12.92 7.40
CA PRO A 292 17.79 14.23 7.50
C PRO A 292 16.85 15.31 8.04
N LYS A 293 17.31 16.08 9.03
CA LYS A 293 16.52 17.21 9.62
C LYS A 293 16.87 18.57 9.01
N LYS A 294 17.80 18.59 8.05
CA LYS A 294 18.23 19.78 7.29
C LYS A 294 18.65 19.37 5.88
N GLY A 295 18.98 20.30 5.03
CA GLY A 295 19.44 20.04 3.67
C GLY A 295 18.33 20.06 2.62
N LYS A 296 18.70 19.75 1.36
CA LYS A 296 17.80 19.83 0.21
C LYS A 296 16.70 18.78 0.24
N LEU A 297 17.04 17.55 0.64
CA LEU A 297 16.08 16.44 0.74
C LEU A 297 15.01 16.71 1.79
N PHE A 298 15.41 17.20 2.97
CA PHE A 298 14.46 17.58 4.02
C PHE A 298 13.52 18.71 3.56
N LYS A 299 14.07 19.73 2.89
CA LYS A 299 13.26 20.82 2.33
C LYS A 299 12.25 20.32 1.29
N LEU A 300 12.66 19.38 0.43
CA LEU A 300 11.77 18.74 -0.54
C LEU A 300 10.60 18.07 0.14
N VAL A 301 10.86 17.17 1.11
CA VAL A 301 9.81 16.44 1.84
C VAL A 301 8.92 17.38 2.64
N LYS A 302 9.48 18.40 3.28
CA LYS A 302 8.66 19.45 3.94
C LYS A 302 7.76 20.20 2.97
N ASN A 303 8.20 20.41 1.72
CA ASN A 303 7.37 21.06 0.71
C ASN A 303 6.17 20.21 0.29
N TRP A 304 6.26 18.87 0.30
CA TRP A 304 5.13 17.99 0.06
C TRP A 304 3.98 18.19 1.04
N LEU A 305 4.32 18.60 2.28
CA LEU A 305 3.40 18.75 3.40
C LEU A 305 2.84 20.17 3.51
N LYS A 306 3.06 21.01 2.52
CA LYS A 306 2.56 22.38 2.53
C LYS A 306 1.17 22.47 1.90
N TYR A 307 0.30 23.16 2.60
CA TYR A 307 -0.92 23.74 2.06
C TYR A 307 -0.87 25.26 2.25
N LYS A 308 -0.87 26.02 1.15
CA LYS A 308 -0.55 27.45 1.17
C LYS A 308 0.80 27.65 1.90
N ASN A 309 0.84 28.46 2.96
CA ASN A 309 2.05 28.70 3.76
C ASN A 309 2.13 27.84 5.03
N LEU A 310 1.17 26.95 5.25
CA LEU A 310 1.08 26.12 6.47
C LEU A 310 1.64 24.71 6.21
N ASN A 311 2.35 24.17 7.21
CA ASN A 311 2.70 22.77 7.22
C ASN A 311 1.53 21.98 7.83
N ILE A 312 0.97 21.03 7.07
CA ILE A 312 -0.20 20.25 7.52
C ILE A 312 0.09 19.39 8.74
N CYS A 313 1.35 19.01 8.98
CA CYS A 313 1.73 18.28 10.20
C CYS A 313 1.49 19.09 11.48
N ASN A 314 1.48 20.42 11.41
CA ASN A 314 1.22 21.29 12.55
C ASN A 314 -0.26 21.45 12.85
N ILE A 315 -1.15 20.98 11.95
CA ILE A 315 -2.61 21.15 12.06
C ILE A 315 -3.26 19.87 12.59
N GLN A 316 -2.51 18.79 12.73
CA GLN A 316 -3.05 17.48 13.07
C GLN A 316 -3.55 17.40 14.51
N LYS A 317 -4.80 16.95 14.67
CA LYS A 317 -5.40 16.61 15.95
C LYS A 317 -5.28 15.11 16.28
N ASP A 318 -5.14 14.26 15.26
CA ASP A 318 -5.00 12.81 15.37
C ASP A 318 -4.22 12.23 14.19
N SER A 319 -3.82 10.97 14.28
CA SER A 319 -3.04 10.27 13.24
C SER A 319 -3.77 10.13 11.90
N PHE A 320 -5.11 10.14 11.90
CA PHE A 320 -5.92 10.04 10.69
C PHE A 320 -6.15 11.40 10.01
N SER A 321 -5.91 12.51 10.69
CA SER A 321 -6.05 13.86 10.14
C SER A 321 -5.15 14.09 8.93
N ILE A 322 -3.96 13.46 8.87
CA ILE A 322 -3.04 13.59 7.73
C ILE A 322 -3.65 13.04 6.44
N TYR A 323 -4.37 11.91 6.51
CA TYR A 323 -5.01 11.29 5.36
C TYR A 323 -6.09 12.20 4.77
N LYS A 324 -6.92 12.80 5.62
CA LYS A 324 -7.98 13.73 5.21
C LYS A 324 -7.41 15.03 4.65
N THR A 325 -6.46 15.62 5.36
CA THR A 325 -5.87 16.92 4.99
C THR A 325 -4.98 16.81 3.77
N GLY A 326 -4.17 15.75 3.67
CA GLY A 326 -3.32 15.48 2.53
C GLY A 326 -4.12 15.27 1.25
N ALA A 327 -5.12 14.39 1.31
CA ALA A 327 -5.99 14.11 0.17
C ALA A 327 -6.75 15.35 -0.34
N LYS A 328 -7.10 16.28 0.56
CA LYS A 328 -7.91 17.47 0.22
C LYS A 328 -7.09 18.67 -0.24
N PHE A 329 -5.92 18.92 0.35
CA PHE A 329 -5.31 20.24 0.29
C PHE A 329 -3.88 20.28 -0.29
N CYS A 330 -3.11 19.19 -0.25
CA CYS A 330 -1.72 19.21 -0.68
C CYS A 330 -1.60 18.96 -2.18
N GLU A 331 -0.94 19.87 -2.91
CA GLU A 331 -0.80 19.82 -4.37
C GLU A 331 0.66 19.76 -4.84
N ASN A 332 1.62 19.93 -3.91
CA ASN A 332 3.04 20.09 -4.24
C ASN A 332 3.81 18.77 -4.35
N ALA A 333 3.14 17.63 -4.15
CA ALA A 333 3.76 16.32 -4.04
C ALA A 333 3.37 15.35 -5.16
N ILE A 334 3.05 15.87 -6.36
CA ILE A 334 2.78 15.02 -7.53
C ILE A 334 4.07 14.28 -7.89
N PRO A 335 4.09 12.92 -7.90
CA PRO A 335 5.32 12.14 -8.07
C PRO A 335 6.12 12.50 -9.31
N GLU A 336 5.48 12.57 -10.47
CA GLU A 336 6.14 12.90 -11.73
C GLU A 336 6.88 14.25 -11.67
N LYS A 337 6.27 15.26 -11.05
CA LYS A 337 6.88 16.60 -10.88
C LYS A 337 8.09 16.61 -9.94
N GLN A 338 8.28 15.55 -9.14
CA GLN A 338 9.42 15.46 -8.23
C GLN A 338 10.68 14.89 -8.91
N ILE A 339 10.56 14.15 -10.02
CA ILE A 339 11.67 13.44 -10.67
C ILE A 339 12.80 14.41 -11.03
N GLU A 340 12.47 15.59 -11.56
CA GLU A 340 13.45 16.60 -11.98
C GLU A 340 13.89 17.54 -10.86
N ASN A 341 13.49 17.28 -9.60
CA ASN A 341 13.91 18.13 -8.48
C ASN A 341 15.43 18.16 -8.34
N ILE A 342 15.97 19.32 -7.98
CA ILE A 342 17.41 19.56 -7.82
C ILE A 342 18.10 18.57 -6.86
N VAL A 343 17.35 17.98 -5.93
CA VAL A 343 17.83 16.92 -5.01
C VAL A 343 18.37 15.73 -5.77
N PHE A 344 17.76 15.39 -6.91
CA PHE A 344 18.09 14.21 -7.70
C PHE A 344 19.10 14.51 -8.83
N ASN A 345 19.57 15.75 -9.01
CA ASN A 345 20.60 16.07 -10.00
C ASN A 345 21.86 15.24 -9.83
N LYS A 346 22.22 14.92 -8.59
CA LYS A 346 23.37 14.04 -8.25
C LYS A 346 23.22 12.59 -8.72
N LEU A 347 22.03 12.18 -9.13
CA LEU A 347 21.76 10.86 -9.72
C LEU A 347 21.86 10.88 -11.24
N ARG A 348 21.86 12.05 -11.89
CA ARG A 348 21.93 12.15 -13.34
C ARG A 348 23.27 11.70 -13.87
N VAL A 349 23.25 11.02 -15.00
CA VAL A 349 24.45 10.54 -15.69
C VAL A 349 24.28 10.73 -17.20
N ASP A 350 25.41 10.83 -17.92
CA ASP A 350 25.40 10.86 -19.38
C ASP A 350 24.96 9.52 -19.94
N SER A 351 24.04 9.51 -20.90
CA SER A 351 23.55 8.31 -21.59
C SER A 351 24.67 7.53 -22.28
N LYS A 352 25.72 8.21 -22.75
CA LYS A 352 26.91 7.61 -23.37
C LYS A 352 27.66 6.64 -22.43
N LEU A 353 27.52 6.82 -21.10
CA LEU A 353 28.18 5.99 -20.10
C LEU A 353 27.42 4.70 -19.78
N ILE A 354 26.23 4.47 -20.40
CA ILE A 354 25.31 3.38 -20.02
C ILE A 354 25.12 2.44 -21.20
N LYS A 355 26.21 1.82 -21.66
CA LYS A 355 26.13 0.76 -22.69
C LYS A 355 25.59 -0.54 -22.03
N ASN A 356 24.63 -1.18 -22.68
CA ASN A 356 24.09 -2.52 -22.31
C ASN A 356 23.45 -2.63 -20.93
N LYS A 357 22.90 -1.52 -20.38
CA LYS A 357 22.16 -1.54 -19.12
C LYS A 357 20.66 -1.51 -19.36
N LYS A 358 19.91 -2.23 -18.52
CA LYS A 358 18.46 -2.13 -18.53
C LYS A 358 18.04 -0.75 -18.00
N ILE A 359 17.23 -0.04 -18.78
CA ILE A 359 16.72 1.30 -18.44
C ILE A 359 15.21 1.19 -18.28
N TYR A 360 14.70 1.70 -17.17
CA TYR A 360 13.29 1.78 -16.84
C TYR A 360 12.74 3.15 -17.23
N LYS A 361 11.76 3.21 -18.14
CA LYS A 361 11.17 4.47 -18.62
C LYS A 361 9.99 4.87 -17.73
N ILE A 362 10.09 6.08 -17.15
CA ILE A 362 9.04 6.67 -16.32
C ILE A 362 8.02 7.42 -17.20
#